data_05abebc89c7880115e1d9f9df1d623c4
#
_entry.id   05abebc89c7880115e1d9f9df1d623c4
#
_cell.length_a   1.000
_cell.length_b   1.000
_cell.length_c   1.000
_cell.angle_alpha   90.00
_cell.angle_beta   90.00
_cell.angle_gamma   90.00
#
_symmetry.space_group_name_H-M   'P 1'
#
loop_
_entity.id
_entity.type
_entity.pdbx_description
1 polymer ?
#
loop_
_entity_poly.entity_id
_entity_poly.type
_entity_poly.pdbx_seq_one_letter_code
_entity_poly.pdbx_strand_id
1 'polypeptide(L)'
;RLNMIYFYIGEGLVLFILCYLPFFYRKIVKPLNSIGSGMELLREQNFSSRLSPVGQYEADRIVNVFNRMMEQLKNERLRLREQNNFLDLLIKASPMGVIITSLDDDLSELNPMAQKMLGVRQEDVQGRKMSEIDSPLAVELANVPKGETVTVRLNDSNIYRCTHSSFIDRGFQHPFFLIESLTDEVM
;
A
#
# COMPACT_ATOMS: atom_id res chain seq x y z
N ARG A 1 -19.84 -73.32 -12.25
CA ARG A 1 -19.69 -72.80 -10.87
C ARG A 1 -18.65 -71.68 -10.81
N LEU A 2 -17.52 -71.79 -11.52
CA LEU A 2 -16.45 -70.73 -11.51
C LEU A 2 -16.95 -69.41 -12.07
N ASN A 3 -17.71 -69.42 -13.17
CA ASN A 3 -18.28 -68.20 -13.79
C ASN A 3 -19.24 -67.44 -12.89
N MET A 4 -19.99 -68.11 -12.04
CA MET A 4 -20.87 -67.43 -11.08
C MET A 4 -20.08 -66.71 -9.99
N ILE A 5 -18.95 -67.24 -9.56
CA ILE A 5 -18.11 -66.59 -8.53
C ILE A 5 -17.54 -65.29 -9.07
N TYR A 6 -17.02 -65.29 -10.28
CA TYR A 6 -16.51 -64.08 -10.94
C TYR A 6 -17.60 -63.03 -11.16
N PHE A 7 -18.82 -63.46 -11.48
CA PHE A 7 -19.97 -62.57 -11.63
C PHE A 7 -20.31 -61.84 -10.29
N TYR A 8 -20.42 -62.59 -9.19
CA TYR A 8 -20.71 -61.98 -7.87
C TYR A 8 -19.57 -61.06 -7.38
N ILE A 9 -18.30 -61.43 -7.67
CA ILE A 9 -17.14 -60.56 -7.35
C ILE A 9 -17.25 -59.26 -8.14
N GLY A 10 -17.56 -59.35 -9.44
CA GLY A 10 -17.71 -58.16 -10.31
C GLY A 10 -18.86 -57.23 -9.83
N GLU A 11 -20.02 -57.83 -9.47
CA GLU A 11 -21.15 -57.10 -8.95
C GLU A 11 -20.84 -56.41 -7.60
N GLY A 12 -20.18 -57.14 -6.70
CA GLY A 12 -19.69 -56.56 -5.43
C GLY A 12 -18.73 -55.43 -5.60
N LEU A 13 -17.83 -55.53 -6.58
CA LEU A 13 -16.87 -54.45 -6.90
C LEU A 13 -17.53 -53.20 -7.45
N VAL A 14 -18.54 -53.40 -8.33
CA VAL A 14 -19.33 -52.26 -8.86
C VAL A 14 -20.11 -51.59 -7.75
N LEU A 15 -20.76 -52.32 -6.86
CA LEU A 15 -21.47 -51.76 -5.71
C LEU A 15 -20.53 -51.00 -4.75
N PHE A 16 -19.34 -51.57 -4.52
CA PHE A 16 -18.31 -50.90 -3.72
C PHE A 16 -17.89 -49.57 -4.32
N ILE A 17 -17.61 -49.52 -5.64
CA ILE A 17 -17.24 -48.28 -6.35
C ILE A 17 -18.39 -47.26 -6.28
N LEU A 18 -19.63 -47.65 -6.50
CA LEU A 18 -20.78 -46.77 -6.45
C LEU A 18 -20.99 -46.16 -5.06
N CYS A 19 -20.72 -46.90 -3.97
CA CYS A 19 -20.79 -46.39 -2.61
C CYS A 19 -19.54 -45.55 -2.25
N TYR A 20 -18.35 -45.92 -2.75
CA TYR A 20 -17.09 -45.25 -2.42
C TYR A 20 -16.93 -43.88 -3.12
N LEU A 21 -17.37 -43.75 -4.38
CA LEU A 21 -17.26 -42.49 -5.14
C LEU A 21 -17.93 -41.30 -4.46
N PRO A 22 -19.21 -41.35 -4.03
CA PRO A 22 -19.82 -40.21 -3.35
C PRO A 22 -19.19 -39.92 -1.98
N PHE A 23 -18.72 -40.96 -1.28
CA PHE A 23 -17.98 -40.81 -0.03
C PHE A 23 -16.64 -40.06 -0.27
N PHE A 24 -15.87 -40.50 -1.27
CA PHE A 24 -14.61 -39.88 -1.66
C PHE A 24 -14.81 -38.44 -2.11
N TYR A 25 -15.81 -38.18 -2.93
CA TYR A 25 -16.13 -36.82 -3.38
C TYR A 25 -16.43 -35.89 -2.21
N ARG A 26 -17.29 -36.31 -1.29
CA ARG A 26 -17.68 -35.49 -0.12
C ARG A 26 -16.52 -35.30 0.87
N LYS A 27 -15.68 -36.31 1.05
CA LYS A 27 -14.61 -36.28 2.07
C LYS A 27 -13.33 -35.62 1.59
N ILE A 28 -13.04 -35.63 0.28
CA ILE A 28 -11.78 -35.14 -0.24
C ILE A 28 -11.98 -34.01 -1.25
N VAL A 29 -12.81 -34.19 -2.26
CA VAL A 29 -12.91 -33.22 -3.37
C VAL A 29 -13.58 -31.93 -2.94
N LYS A 30 -14.65 -31.99 -2.18
CA LYS A 30 -15.40 -30.81 -1.73
C LYS A 30 -14.55 -29.87 -0.85
N PRO A 31 -13.79 -30.32 0.17
CA PRO A 31 -12.92 -29.45 0.96
C PRO A 31 -11.76 -28.88 0.14
N LEU A 32 -11.18 -29.63 -0.79
CA LEU A 32 -10.12 -29.13 -1.67
C LEU A 32 -10.61 -27.97 -2.55
N ASN A 33 -11.81 -28.07 -3.12
CA ASN A 33 -12.40 -26.99 -3.91
C ASN A 33 -12.66 -25.75 -3.08
N SER A 34 -13.06 -25.88 -1.81
CA SER A 34 -13.27 -24.73 -0.91
C SER A 34 -11.96 -24.01 -0.61
N ILE A 35 -10.85 -24.74 -0.45
CA ILE A 35 -9.53 -24.15 -0.26
C ILE A 35 -9.07 -23.46 -1.55
N GLY A 36 -9.29 -24.08 -2.72
CA GLY A 36 -8.99 -23.48 -4.02
C GLY A 36 -9.71 -22.12 -4.22
N SER A 37 -11.00 -22.07 -3.91
CA SER A 37 -11.76 -20.81 -3.94
C SER A 37 -11.22 -19.76 -2.97
N GLY A 38 -10.74 -20.18 -1.79
CA GLY A 38 -10.10 -19.29 -0.83
C GLY A 38 -8.79 -18.68 -1.36
N MET A 39 -7.99 -19.47 -2.08
CA MET A 39 -6.77 -18.96 -2.71
C MET A 39 -7.06 -17.93 -3.81
N GLU A 40 -8.16 -18.06 -4.55
CA GLU A 40 -8.58 -17.06 -5.54
C GLU A 40 -8.97 -15.74 -4.86
N LEU A 41 -9.64 -15.78 -3.71
CA LEU A 41 -9.94 -14.58 -2.91
C LEU A 41 -8.69 -13.83 -2.43
N LEU A 42 -7.62 -14.57 -2.09
CA LEU A 42 -6.31 -13.97 -1.78
C LEU A 42 -5.70 -13.30 -3.01
N ARG A 43 -5.77 -13.93 -4.18
CA ARG A 43 -5.26 -13.40 -5.43
C ARG A 43 -5.97 -12.12 -5.84
N GLU A 44 -7.30 -12.04 -5.66
CA GLU A 44 -8.11 -10.86 -5.90
C GLU A 44 -7.97 -9.78 -4.82
N GLN A 45 -7.13 -10.01 -3.80
CA GLN A 45 -6.96 -9.11 -2.65
C GLN A 45 -8.25 -8.83 -1.86
N ASN A 46 -9.23 -9.72 -1.95
CA ASN A 46 -10.51 -9.60 -1.27
C ASN A 46 -10.44 -10.21 0.14
N PHE A 47 -9.84 -9.48 1.08
CA PHE A 47 -9.68 -9.91 2.47
C PHE A 47 -10.95 -9.81 3.33
N SER A 48 -12.07 -9.39 2.75
CA SER A 48 -13.36 -9.29 3.47
C SER A 48 -14.17 -10.57 3.38
N SER A 49 -13.85 -11.45 2.42
CA SER A 49 -14.54 -12.72 2.24
C SER A 49 -14.04 -13.76 3.24
N ARG A 50 -14.95 -14.62 3.69
CA ARG A 50 -14.67 -15.75 4.59
C ARG A 50 -15.14 -17.04 3.95
N LEU A 51 -14.40 -18.12 4.21
CA LEU A 51 -14.80 -19.46 3.82
C LEU A 51 -15.80 -20.03 4.82
N SER A 52 -16.84 -20.70 4.32
CA SER A 52 -17.83 -21.39 5.16
C SER A 52 -17.32 -22.76 5.58
N PRO A 53 -17.65 -23.22 6.80
CA PRO A 53 -17.36 -24.58 7.24
C PRO A 53 -17.96 -25.62 6.32
N VAL A 54 -17.24 -26.73 6.13
CA VAL A 54 -17.63 -27.85 5.22
C VAL A 54 -18.31 -28.97 5.97
N GLY A 55 -18.25 -28.97 7.32
CA GLY A 55 -18.81 -30.00 8.18
C GLY A 55 -17.89 -31.21 8.39
N GLN A 56 -16.59 -31.04 8.17
CA GLN A 56 -15.56 -32.06 8.44
C GLN A 56 -14.48 -31.44 9.32
N TYR A 57 -14.13 -32.12 10.41
CA TYR A 57 -13.26 -31.60 11.45
C TYR A 57 -11.91 -31.08 10.90
N GLU A 58 -11.22 -31.87 10.07
CA GLU A 58 -9.92 -31.51 9.51
C GLU A 58 -10.02 -30.36 8.51
N ALA A 59 -11.05 -30.36 7.66
CA ALA A 59 -11.30 -29.31 6.69
C ALA A 59 -11.73 -28.00 7.39
N ASP A 60 -12.57 -28.08 8.39
CA ASP A 60 -13.04 -26.91 9.16
C ASP A 60 -11.89 -26.28 9.96
N ARG A 61 -10.92 -27.08 10.41
CA ARG A 61 -9.70 -26.58 11.02
C ARG A 61 -8.88 -25.71 10.04
N ILE A 62 -8.76 -26.16 8.79
CA ILE A 62 -8.06 -25.41 7.73
C ILE A 62 -8.84 -24.13 7.41
N VAL A 63 -10.17 -24.20 7.25
CA VAL A 63 -11.04 -23.03 7.03
C VAL A 63 -10.89 -22.00 8.16
N ASN A 64 -10.84 -22.45 9.42
CA ASN A 64 -10.66 -21.56 10.56
C ASN A 64 -9.29 -20.88 10.56
N VAL A 65 -8.22 -21.60 10.25
CA VAL A 65 -6.88 -21.03 10.12
C VAL A 65 -6.84 -20.00 8.99
N PHE A 66 -7.43 -20.35 7.84
CA PHE A 66 -7.53 -19.45 6.69
C PHE A 66 -8.27 -18.16 7.05
N ASN A 67 -9.48 -18.27 7.63
CA ASN A 67 -10.28 -17.12 8.02
C ASN A 67 -9.55 -16.21 9.03
N ARG A 68 -8.80 -16.80 9.95
CA ARG A 68 -7.98 -16.05 10.92
C ARG A 68 -6.83 -15.30 10.24
N MET A 69 -6.16 -15.95 9.27
CA MET A 69 -5.12 -15.29 8.47
C MET A 69 -5.68 -14.13 7.65
N MET A 70 -6.86 -14.30 7.04
CA MET A 70 -7.55 -13.24 6.29
C MET A 70 -7.89 -12.05 7.18
N GLU A 71 -8.35 -12.30 8.39
CA GLU A 71 -8.64 -11.25 9.37
C GLU A 71 -7.37 -10.51 9.80
N GLN A 72 -6.27 -11.21 10.03
CA GLN A 72 -4.99 -10.59 10.34
C GLN A 72 -4.47 -9.72 9.18
N LEU A 73 -4.51 -10.22 7.95
CA LEU A 73 -4.11 -9.46 6.76
C LEU A 73 -4.97 -8.20 6.56
N LYS A 74 -6.28 -8.31 6.76
CA LYS A 74 -7.21 -7.17 6.71
C LYS A 74 -6.83 -6.11 7.76
N ASN A 75 -6.63 -6.52 9.00
CA ASN A 75 -6.29 -5.62 10.10
C ASN A 75 -4.93 -4.95 9.87
N GLU A 76 -3.93 -5.69 9.38
CA GLU A 76 -2.62 -5.12 9.05
C GLU A 76 -2.71 -4.09 7.93
N ARG A 77 -3.48 -4.36 6.88
CA ARG A 77 -3.74 -3.37 5.81
C ARG A 77 -4.45 -2.11 6.31
N LEU A 78 -5.45 -2.27 7.17
CA LEU A 78 -6.13 -1.12 7.77
C LEU A 78 -5.16 -0.29 8.59
N ARG A 79 -4.36 -0.94 9.42
CA ARG A 79 -3.33 -0.28 10.23
C ARG A 79 -2.31 0.49 9.38
N LEU A 80 -1.81 -0.13 8.30
CA LEU A 80 -0.88 0.54 7.38
C LEU A 80 -1.54 1.75 6.70
N ARG A 81 -2.81 1.65 6.30
CA ARG A 81 -3.56 2.79 5.73
C ARG A 81 -3.74 3.91 6.74
N GLU A 82 -4.09 3.59 7.98
CA GLU A 82 -4.24 4.58 9.06
C GLU A 82 -2.92 5.29 9.35
N GLN A 83 -1.80 4.55 9.40
CA GLN A 83 -0.47 5.14 9.56
C GLN A 83 -0.10 6.05 8.40
N ASN A 84 -0.34 5.64 7.16
CA ASN A 84 -0.06 6.46 5.98
C ASN A 84 -0.94 7.73 5.96
N ASN A 85 -2.23 7.60 6.27
CA ASN A 85 -3.14 8.74 6.37
C ASN A 85 -2.70 9.72 7.49
N PHE A 86 -2.25 9.18 8.62
CA PHE A 86 -1.77 10.01 9.72
C PHE A 86 -0.51 10.80 9.33
N LEU A 87 0.46 10.16 8.66
CA LEU A 87 1.65 10.84 8.14
C LEU A 87 1.31 11.93 7.11
N ASP A 88 0.39 11.64 6.20
CA ASP A 88 -0.11 12.60 5.23
C ASP A 88 -0.77 13.82 5.91
N LEU A 89 -1.59 13.59 6.94
CA LEU A 89 -2.19 14.66 7.72
C LEU A 89 -1.14 15.49 8.47
N LEU A 90 -0.10 14.87 9.02
CA LEU A 90 1.00 15.60 9.67
C LEU A 90 1.75 16.50 8.68
N ILE A 91 2.06 15.99 7.49
CA ILE A 91 2.73 16.79 6.44
C ILE A 91 1.82 17.94 5.99
N LYS A 92 0.52 17.70 5.80
CA LYS A 92 -0.44 18.73 5.41
C LYS A 92 -0.65 19.80 6.48
N ALA A 93 -0.61 19.42 7.76
CA ALA A 93 -0.75 20.34 8.89
C ALA A 93 0.57 21.00 9.30
N SER A 94 1.69 20.62 8.71
CA SER A 94 3.01 21.18 9.02
C SER A 94 3.03 22.69 8.76
N PRO A 95 3.57 23.51 9.69
CA PRO A 95 3.84 24.92 9.45
C PRO A 95 5.00 25.15 8.48
N MET A 96 5.81 24.11 8.21
CA MET A 96 6.89 24.16 7.24
C MET A 96 6.40 23.82 5.85
N GLY A 97 6.92 24.50 4.82
CA GLY A 97 6.75 24.07 3.45
C GLY A 97 7.57 22.81 3.17
N VAL A 98 6.91 21.77 2.63
CA VAL A 98 7.55 20.53 2.22
C VAL A 98 7.34 20.33 0.73
N ILE A 99 8.42 20.14 0.00
CA ILE A 99 8.43 19.89 -1.45
C ILE A 99 9.22 18.61 -1.69
N ILE A 100 8.62 17.65 -2.38
CA ILE A 100 9.29 16.42 -2.80
C ILE A 100 9.52 16.50 -4.31
N THR A 101 10.72 16.15 -4.75
CA THR A 101 11.09 16.10 -6.16
C THR A 101 11.40 14.68 -6.61
N SER A 102 11.32 14.45 -7.92
CA SER A 102 11.80 13.22 -8.55
C SER A 102 13.33 13.20 -8.61
N LEU A 103 13.90 12.09 -9.11
CA LEU A 103 15.36 12.00 -9.38
C LEU A 103 15.86 12.99 -10.43
N ASP A 104 14.97 13.42 -11.32
CA ASP A 104 15.26 14.39 -12.39
C ASP A 104 15.01 15.85 -11.94
N ASP A 105 14.83 16.05 -10.63
CA ASP A 105 14.53 17.34 -9.99
C ASP A 105 13.17 17.94 -10.42
N ASP A 106 12.25 17.10 -10.94
CA ASP A 106 10.88 17.52 -11.24
C ASP A 106 10.02 17.49 -9.99
N LEU A 107 9.15 18.48 -9.81
CA LEU A 107 8.25 18.58 -8.67
C LEU A 107 7.23 17.45 -8.66
N SER A 108 7.23 16.66 -7.60
CA SER A 108 6.33 15.54 -7.40
C SER A 108 5.19 15.92 -6.47
N GLU A 109 5.48 16.48 -5.31
CA GLU A 109 4.46 16.77 -4.28
C GLU A 109 4.83 18.03 -3.48
N LEU A 110 3.82 18.87 -3.20
CA LEU A 110 3.92 20.06 -2.36
C LEU A 110 2.84 20.02 -1.27
N ASN A 111 3.22 20.20 -0.01
CA ASN A 111 2.22 20.36 1.03
C ASN A 111 1.52 21.74 0.94
N PRO A 112 0.38 21.95 1.61
CA PRO A 112 -0.37 23.21 1.54
C PRO A 112 0.44 24.45 1.92
N MET A 113 1.40 24.30 2.87
CA MET A 113 2.25 25.42 3.29
C MET A 113 3.26 25.79 2.19
N ALA A 114 3.89 24.82 1.50
CA ALA A 114 4.77 25.06 0.37
C ALA A 114 4.00 25.76 -0.77
N GLN A 115 2.80 25.30 -1.09
CA GLN A 115 1.96 25.95 -2.10
C GLN A 115 1.67 27.41 -1.74
N LYS A 116 1.38 27.70 -0.48
CA LYS A 116 1.14 29.07 0.03
C LYS A 116 2.41 29.94 -0.05
N MET A 117 3.56 29.39 0.35
CA MET A 117 4.85 30.12 0.32
C MET A 117 5.33 30.44 -1.09
N LEU A 118 5.12 29.48 -2.02
CA LEU A 118 5.47 29.65 -3.45
C LEU A 118 4.41 30.44 -4.23
N GLY A 119 3.17 30.54 -3.72
CA GLY A 119 2.07 31.18 -4.42
C GLY A 119 1.53 30.36 -5.59
N VAL A 120 1.67 29.02 -5.56
CA VAL A 120 1.29 28.11 -6.65
C VAL A 120 0.39 27.00 -6.15
N ARG A 121 -0.35 26.33 -7.06
CA ARG A 121 -1.11 25.14 -6.74
C ARG A 121 -0.35 23.89 -7.23
N GLN A 122 -0.51 22.79 -6.50
CA GLN A 122 0.08 21.49 -6.84
C GLN A 122 -0.17 21.10 -8.31
N GLU A 123 -1.40 21.29 -8.78
CA GLU A 123 -1.85 20.88 -10.13
C GLU A 123 -1.14 21.63 -11.25
N ASP A 124 -0.73 22.89 -10.98
CA ASP A 124 -0.12 23.78 -11.99
C ASP A 124 1.39 23.52 -12.14
N VAL A 125 2.01 22.88 -11.15
CA VAL A 125 3.49 22.76 -11.07
C VAL A 125 3.99 21.32 -11.06
N GLN A 126 3.11 20.34 -10.92
CA GLN A 126 3.50 18.93 -10.90
C GLN A 126 4.19 18.52 -12.20
N GLY A 127 5.34 17.87 -12.09
CA GLY A 127 6.18 17.46 -13.22
C GLY A 127 6.99 18.58 -13.87
N ARG A 128 6.98 19.80 -13.31
CA ARG A 128 7.85 20.89 -13.75
C ARG A 128 9.09 20.98 -12.87
N LYS A 129 10.13 21.62 -13.37
CA LYS A 129 11.34 21.90 -12.58
C LYS A 129 11.13 23.09 -11.67
N MET A 130 11.83 23.10 -10.53
CA MET A 130 11.79 24.23 -9.59
C MET A 130 12.12 25.55 -10.28
N SER A 131 13.07 25.55 -11.22
CA SER A 131 13.49 26.75 -11.98
C SER A 131 12.44 27.27 -12.97
N GLU A 132 11.41 26.48 -13.29
CA GLU A 132 10.35 26.87 -14.23
C GLU A 132 9.13 27.50 -13.52
N ILE A 133 9.18 27.55 -12.19
CA ILE A 133 8.10 28.13 -11.40
C ILE A 133 8.30 29.64 -11.33
N ASP A 134 7.25 30.38 -11.66
CA ASP A 134 7.22 31.86 -11.56
C ASP A 134 7.01 32.26 -10.09
N SER A 135 8.06 32.08 -9.29
CA SER A 135 8.08 32.45 -7.87
C SER A 135 9.51 32.84 -7.46
N PRO A 136 9.70 34.00 -6.82
CA PRO A 136 11.02 34.42 -6.34
C PRO A 136 11.67 33.40 -5.41
N LEU A 137 10.87 32.76 -4.55
CA LEU A 137 11.36 31.72 -3.64
C LEU A 137 11.78 30.45 -4.38
N ALA A 138 11.09 30.07 -5.47
CA ALA A 138 11.43 28.90 -6.26
C ALA A 138 12.80 29.06 -6.95
N VAL A 139 13.12 30.25 -7.44
CA VAL A 139 14.42 30.55 -8.03
C VAL A 139 15.55 30.37 -7.02
N GLU A 140 15.36 30.85 -5.80
CA GLU A 140 16.34 30.67 -4.72
C GLU A 140 16.47 29.21 -4.28
N LEU A 141 15.35 28.47 -4.18
CA LEU A 141 15.35 27.04 -3.85
C LEU A 141 16.12 26.21 -4.88
N ALA A 142 15.99 26.55 -6.17
CA ALA A 142 16.72 25.86 -7.24
C ALA A 142 18.26 25.99 -7.09
N ASN A 143 18.74 27.03 -6.41
CA ASN A 143 20.15 27.29 -6.17
C ASN A 143 20.70 26.70 -4.86
N VAL A 144 19.82 26.10 -4.00
CA VAL A 144 20.25 25.49 -2.73
C VAL A 144 20.98 24.19 -3.00
N PRO A 145 22.27 24.05 -2.59
CA PRO A 145 23.03 22.82 -2.82
C PRO A 145 22.43 21.63 -2.07
N LYS A 146 22.58 20.43 -2.64
CA LYS A 146 22.11 19.18 -1.99
C LYS A 146 22.86 18.95 -0.67
N GLY A 147 22.09 18.69 0.39
CA GLY A 147 22.62 18.45 1.73
C GLY A 147 22.85 19.70 2.57
N GLU A 148 22.54 20.89 2.05
CA GLU A 148 22.77 22.16 2.74
C GLU A 148 21.48 22.84 3.20
N THR A 149 21.66 23.72 4.18
CA THR A 149 20.62 24.63 4.68
C THR A 149 21.07 26.05 4.48
N VAL A 150 20.27 26.84 3.77
CA VAL A 150 20.57 28.23 3.43
C VAL A 150 19.44 29.12 3.92
N THR A 151 19.78 30.31 4.42
CA THR A 151 18.79 31.35 4.72
C THR A 151 18.60 32.24 3.53
N VAL A 152 17.40 32.25 2.98
CA VAL A 152 16.97 33.06 1.85
C VAL A 152 16.20 34.27 2.35
N ARG A 153 16.61 35.45 1.94
CA ARG A 153 15.91 36.70 2.22
C ARG A 153 15.37 37.29 0.93
N LEU A 154 14.05 37.24 0.74
CA LEU A 154 13.40 37.83 -0.42
C LEU A 154 13.20 39.33 -0.25
N ASN A 155 12.84 39.75 0.98
CA ASN A 155 12.73 41.15 1.40
C ASN A 155 12.84 41.24 2.94
N ASP A 156 12.66 42.44 3.48
CA ASP A 156 12.78 42.66 4.95
C ASP A 156 11.74 41.90 5.79
N SER A 157 10.62 41.51 5.18
CA SER A 157 9.51 40.80 5.86
C SER A 157 9.43 39.32 5.50
N ASN A 158 10.19 38.83 4.54
CA ASN A 158 10.11 37.45 4.06
C ASN A 158 11.49 36.80 4.10
N ILE A 159 11.78 36.15 5.21
CA ILE A 159 13.02 35.41 5.45
C ILE A 159 12.67 33.96 5.63
N TYR A 160 13.32 33.08 4.90
CA TYR A 160 13.08 31.64 4.90
C TYR A 160 14.38 30.89 5.16
N ARG A 161 14.29 29.83 5.97
CA ARG A 161 15.32 28.80 6.08
C ARG A 161 14.98 27.67 5.13
N CYS A 162 15.80 27.44 4.14
CA CYS A 162 15.59 26.45 3.10
C CYS A 162 16.63 25.33 3.24
N THR A 163 16.16 24.10 3.42
CA THR A 163 17.01 22.90 3.51
C THR A 163 16.74 22.02 2.30
N HIS A 164 17.79 21.67 1.55
CA HIS A 164 17.74 20.69 0.48
C HIS A 164 18.36 19.38 0.97
N SER A 165 17.58 18.32 1.09
CA SER A 165 18.03 17.02 1.58
C SER A 165 17.42 15.89 0.74
N SER A 166 17.67 14.64 1.11
CA SER A 166 17.08 13.48 0.46
C SER A 166 16.82 12.36 1.43
N PHE A 167 15.82 11.54 1.13
CA PHE A 167 15.56 10.30 1.84
C PHE A 167 15.62 9.11 0.87
N ILE A 168 15.80 7.90 1.40
CA ILE A 168 15.84 6.67 0.60
C ILE A 168 14.52 5.94 0.78
N ASP A 169 13.79 5.71 -0.32
CA ASP A 169 12.64 4.83 -0.38
C ASP A 169 12.88 3.71 -1.41
N ARG A 170 12.74 2.46 -0.98
CA ARG A 170 12.93 1.25 -1.80
C ARG A 170 14.26 1.22 -2.58
N GLY A 171 15.31 1.79 -2.01
CA GLY A 171 16.63 1.87 -2.64
C GLY A 171 16.81 3.03 -3.60
N PHE A 172 15.81 3.89 -3.80
CA PHE A 172 15.88 5.12 -4.59
C PHE A 172 15.98 6.33 -3.68
N GLN A 173 16.82 7.28 -4.08
CA GLN A 173 17.00 8.53 -3.37
C GLN A 173 15.98 9.56 -3.85
N HIS A 174 15.16 10.10 -2.94
CA HIS A 174 14.16 11.11 -3.23
C HIS A 174 14.61 12.44 -2.64
N PRO A 175 14.95 13.45 -3.48
CA PRO A 175 15.28 14.77 -3.00
C PRO A 175 14.04 15.47 -2.46
N PHE A 176 14.22 16.32 -1.45
CA PHE A 176 13.15 17.15 -0.91
C PHE A 176 13.68 18.49 -0.39
N PHE A 177 12.80 19.48 -0.36
CA PHE A 177 13.06 20.77 0.27
C PHE A 177 12.17 20.97 1.47
N LEU A 178 12.75 21.51 2.55
CA LEU A 178 12.02 22.04 3.70
C LEU A 178 12.18 23.56 3.71
N ILE A 179 11.06 24.27 3.90
CA ILE A 179 11.02 25.72 3.93
C ILE A 179 10.38 26.15 5.26
N GLU A 180 11.13 26.83 6.07
CA GLU A 180 10.69 27.40 7.34
C GLU A 180 10.64 28.91 7.22
N SER A 181 9.49 29.52 7.59
CA SER A 181 9.40 30.98 7.67
C SER A 181 10.02 31.47 8.98
N LEU A 182 10.98 32.36 8.90
CA LEU A 182 11.64 33.01 10.05
C LEU A 182 11.04 34.39 10.33
N THR A 183 10.04 34.81 9.58
CA THR A 183 9.46 36.17 9.67
C THR A 183 8.83 36.43 11.04
N ASP A 184 8.22 35.42 11.66
CA ASP A 184 7.57 35.53 12.98
C ASP A 184 8.56 35.54 14.16
N GLU A 185 9.83 35.16 13.94
CA GLU A 185 10.86 35.13 15.01
C GLU A 185 11.62 36.46 15.16
N VAL A 186 11.38 37.43 14.27
CA VAL A 186 12.13 38.70 14.21
C VAL A 186 11.30 39.89 14.72
N MET A 187 10.05 39.65 15.12
CA MET A 187 9.24 40.63 15.86
C MET A 187 9.21 40.27 17.36
#